data_ee69c6d57d05840489a3d94993fb36aa
#
_entry.id   ee69c6d57d05840489a3d94993fb36aa
#
_cell.length_a   1.000
_cell.length_b   1.000
_cell.length_c   1.000
_cell.angle_alpha   90.00
_cell.angle_beta   90.00
_cell.angle_gamma   90.00
#
_symmetry.space_group_name_H-M   'P 1'
#
loop_
_entity.id
_entity.type
_entity.pdbx_description
1 polymer ?
#
loop_
_entity_poly.entity_id
_entity_poly.type
_entity_poly.pdbx_seq_one_letter_code
_entity_poly.pdbx_strand_id
1 'polypeptide(L)'
;RSGRFFTFNGTAGMWRKCVIGDAGGWSHDTLTEDMDLSYRVQLKGWRFIYLNDVVTPAELPVDMDGFKSQQHRWTKGSIQVCQKILLDIWRSKAPLKAKVEATTHLTCNYSYLLLALLCFLVYPICTQRIPENETVFMWFVNVALFFMTSVAVCIFYMSAQIVVRPKSWWKELPY
;
A
#
# COMPACT_ATOMS: atom_id res chain seq x y z
N ARG A 1 6.77 9.53 -16.53
CA ARG A 1 5.48 8.83 -16.78
C ARG A 1 5.72 7.34 -16.56
N SER A 2 5.31 6.79 -15.40
CA SER A 2 5.68 5.43 -14.99
C SER A 2 4.92 4.33 -15.75
N GLY A 3 3.80 4.63 -16.42
CA GLY A 3 2.90 3.66 -17.02
C GLY A 3 2.19 2.74 -16.00
N ARG A 4 2.15 3.15 -14.73
CA ARG A 4 1.60 2.42 -13.60
C ARG A 4 0.21 2.95 -13.24
N PHE A 5 -0.54 2.18 -12.46
CA PHE A 5 -1.79 2.65 -11.88
C PHE A 5 -1.53 3.66 -10.76
N PHE A 6 -2.36 4.68 -10.73
CA PHE A 6 -2.33 5.74 -9.73
C PHE A 6 -3.62 5.71 -8.91
N THR A 7 -3.54 5.90 -7.61
CA THR A 7 -4.70 5.95 -6.72
C THR A 7 -5.00 7.38 -6.32
N PHE A 8 -6.23 7.80 -6.49
CA PHE A 8 -6.75 9.05 -5.96
C PHE A 8 -7.25 8.84 -4.53
N ASN A 9 -6.88 9.72 -3.62
CA ASN A 9 -7.14 9.56 -2.17
C ASN A 9 -8.42 10.25 -1.70
N GLY A 10 -9.32 10.61 -2.61
CA GLY A 10 -10.55 11.31 -2.26
C GLY A 10 -10.37 12.81 -1.99
N THR A 11 -9.14 13.27 -1.81
CA THR A 11 -8.79 14.67 -1.55
C THR A 11 -7.79 15.19 -2.57
N ALA A 12 -7.68 16.52 -2.69
CA ALA A 12 -6.60 17.15 -3.46
C ALA A 12 -6.57 16.77 -4.95
N GLY A 13 -7.71 16.68 -5.62
CA GLY A 13 -7.71 16.38 -7.04
C GLY A 13 -8.96 16.85 -7.76
N MET A 14 -8.86 16.91 -9.08
CA MET A 14 -9.95 17.28 -9.96
C MET A 14 -10.20 16.20 -11.02
N TRP A 15 -11.47 15.95 -11.29
CA TRP A 15 -11.93 14.99 -12.29
C TRP A 15 -12.59 15.70 -13.45
N ARG A 16 -12.32 15.26 -14.66
CA ARG A 16 -13.17 15.63 -15.80
C ARG A 16 -14.49 14.90 -15.67
N LYS A 17 -15.62 15.63 -15.77
CA LYS A 17 -16.96 15.06 -15.62
C LYS A 17 -17.23 13.88 -16.57
N CYS A 18 -16.79 13.98 -17.83
CA CYS A 18 -16.95 12.90 -18.82
C CYS A 18 -16.27 11.60 -18.41
N VAL A 19 -15.09 11.69 -17.77
CA VAL A 19 -14.32 10.52 -17.33
C VAL A 19 -15.06 9.70 -16.28
N ILE A 20 -15.75 10.37 -15.37
CA ILE A 20 -16.60 9.72 -14.36
C ILE A 20 -17.71 8.92 -15.05
N GLY A 21 -18.37 9.51 -16.03
CA GLY A 21 -19.40 8.84 -16.81
C GLY A 21 -18.87 7.64 -17.60
N ASP A 22 -17.74 7.79 -18.28
CA ASP A 22 -17.07 6.71 -19.03
C ASP A 22 -16.74 5.51 -18.15
N ALA A 23 -16.36 5.75 -16.90
CA ALA A 23 -16.04 4.69 -15.94
C ALA A 23 -17.25 4.04 -15.28
N GLY A 24 -18.47 4.45 -15.65
CA GLY A 24 -19.72 3.94 -15.07
C GLY A 24 -20.16 4.69 -13.82
N GLY A 25 -19.65 5.91 -13.59
CA GLY A 25 -20.04 6.75 -12.45
C GLY A 25 -19.35 6.40 -11.14
N TRP A 26 -19.71 7.11 -10.10
CA TRP A 26 -19.36 6.78 -8.72
C TRP A 26 -20.13 5.54 -8.28
N SER A 27 -19.44 4.62 -7.64
CA SER A 27 -20.01 3.38 -7.12
C SER A 27 -19.98 3.40 -5.59
N HIS A 28 -21.06 3.01 -4.96
CA HIS A 28 -21.22 3.01 -3.49
C HIS A 28 -21.07 1.61 -2.87
N ASP A 29 -20.65 0.64 -3.67
CA ASP A 29 -20.47 -0.75 -3.27
C ASP A 29 -19.12 -1.04 -2.58
N THR A 30 -18.26 -0.03 -2.50
CA THR A 30 -16.99 -0.07 -1.76
C THR A 30 -16.87 1.14 -0.84
N LEU A 31 -16.18 0.96 0.30
CA LEU A 31 -15.95 2.04 1.27
C LEU A 31 -14.88 3.05 0.82
N THR A 32 -14.17 2.75 -0.28
CA THR A 32 -13.18 3.61 -0.92
C THR A 32 -13.56 3.78 -2.38
N GLU A 33 -14.65 4.51 -2.61
CA GLU A 33 -15.21 4.81 -3.93
C GLU A 33 -14.22 5.57 -4.82
N ASP A 34 -13.34 6.34 -4.22
CA ASP A 34 -12.26 7.08 -4.87
C ASP A 34 -11.20 6.15 -5.46
N MET A 35 -10.78 5.16 -4.71
CA MET A 35 -9.86 4.11 -5.17
C MET A 35 -10.52 3.27 -6.28
N ASP A 36 -11.76 2.85 -6.10
CA ASP A 36 -12.53 2.09 -7.09
C ASP A 36 -12.61 2.83 -8.42
N LEU A 37 -13.05 4.09 -8.39
CA LEU A 37 -13.14 4.93 -9.58
C LEU A 37 -11.77 5.14 -10.23
N SER A 38 -10.70 5.32 -9.43
CA SER A 38 -9.34 5.50 -9.94
C SER A 38 -8.89 4.34 -10.82
N TYR A 39 -9.09 3.12 -10.38
CA TYR A 39 -8.72 1.95 -11.16
C TYR A 39 -9.61 1.77 -12.39
N ARG A 40 -10.94 1.93 -12.27
CA ARG A 40 -11.87 1.79 -13.39
C ARG A 40 -11.57 2.78 -14.52
N VAL A 41 -11.29 4.02 -14.17
CA VAL A 41 -10.92 5.07 -15.15
C VAL A 41 -9.64 4.72 -15.89
N GLN A 42 -8.62 4.25 -15.19
CA GLN A 42 -7.34 3.89 -15.80
C GLN A 42 -7.43 2.61 -16.65
N LEU A 43 -8.28 1.67 -16.28
CA LEU A 43 -8.60 0.50 -17.12
C LEU A 43 -9.27 0.89 -18.45
N LYS A 44 -9.96 2.04 -18.50
CA LYS A 44 -10.50 2.64 -19.72
C LYS A 44 -9.46 3.43 -20.54
N GLY A 45 -8.21 3.50 -20.06
CA GLY A 45 -7.10 4.16 -20.75
C GLY A 45 -6.88 5.62 -20.37
N TRP A 46 -7.65 6.17 -19.44
CA TRP A 46 -7.42 7.50 -18.91
C TRP A 46 -6.17 7.56 -18.05
N ARG A 47 -5.55 8.74 -17.95
CA ARG A 47 -4.30 8.93 -17.20
C ARG A 47 -4.45 10.03 -16.18
N PHE A 48 -3.88 9.81 -15.00
CA PHE A 48 -3.70 10.84 -13.99
C PHE A 48 -2.47 11.70 -14.30
N ILE A 49 -2.56 12.98 -13.95
CA ILE A 49 -1.43 13.90 -13.90
C ILE A 49 -1.24 14.25 -12.43
N TYR A 50 -0.08 13.91 -11.91
CA TYR A 50 0.31 14.29 -10.56
C TYR A 50 1.09 15.60 -10.60
N LEU A 51 0.67 16.58 -9.78
CA LEU A 51 1.29 17.89 -9.65
C LEU A 51 2.01 17.94 -8.29
N ASN A 52 3.31 17.68 -8.29
CA ASN A 52 4.10 17.62 -7.06
C ASN A 52 4.23 18.98 -6.35
N ASP A 53 4.13 20.07 -7.11
CA ASP A 53 4.33 21.44 -6.60
C ASP A 53 3.05 22.05 -6.02
N VAL A 54 1.91 21.36 -6.16
CA VAL A 54 0.61 21.82 -5.63
C VAL A 54 0.35 21.11 -4.29
N VAL A 55 0.38 21.90 -3.24
CA VAL A 55 0.12 21.42 -1.87
C VAL A 55 -1.30 21.78 -1.47
N THR A 56 -2.05 20.78 -1.00
CA THR A 56 -3.39 20.98 -0.43
C THR A 56 -3.35 20.57 1.05
N PRO A 57 -3.46 21.53 1.97
CA PRO A 57 -3.49 21.23 3.40
C PRO A 57 -4.68 20.34 3.76
N ALA A 58 -4.46 19.37 4.63
CA ALA A 58 -5.50 18.52 5.18
C ALA A 58 -5.29 18.36 6.70
N GLU A 59 -6.40 18.23 7.41
CA GLU A 59 -6.36 17.99 8.85
C GLU A 59 -6.35 16.48 9.14
N LEU A 60 -5.64 16.12 10.20
CA LEU A 60 -5.65 14.76 10.73
C LEU A 60 -6.80 14.61 11.74
N PRO A 61 -7.32 13.38 11.96
CA PRO A 61 -8.25 13.13 13.05
C PRO A 61 -7.71 13.61 14.38
N VAL A 62 -8.55 14.31 15.15
CA VAL A 62 -8.15 14.93 16.44
C VAL A 62 -8.00 13.87 17.53
N ASP A 63 -8.75 12.79 17.44
CA ASP A 63 -8.79 11.70 18.42
C ASP A 63 -8.41 10.35 17.82
N MET A 64 -8.07 9.42 18.70
CA MET A 64 -7.67 8.07 18.31
C MET A 64 -8.85 7.25 17.75
N ASP A 65 -10.07 7.51 18.18
CA ASP A 65 -11.24 6.76 17.70
C ASP A 65 -11.61 7.18 16.28
N GLY A 66 -11.50 8.46 15.96
CA GLY A 66 -11.60 8.96 14.59
C GLY A 66 -10.52 8.37 13.69
N PHE A 67 -9.27 8.31 14.16
CA PHE A 67 -8.18 7.68 13.43
C PHE A 67 -8.42 6.18 13.17
N LYS A 68 -8.81 5.42 14.19
CA LYS A 68 -9.13 3.98 14.04
C LYS A 68 -10.28 3.76 13.06
N SER A 69 -11.33 4.57 13.15
CA SER A 69 -12.48 4.51 12.24
C SER A 69 -12.06 4.79 10.79
N GLN A 70 -11.19 5.76 10.57
CA GLN A 70 -10.64 6.08 9.24
C GLN A 70 -9.79 4.92 8.71
N GLN A 71 -8.88 4.37 9.51
CA GLN A 71 -8.04 3.23 9.12
C GLN A 71 -8.87 1.98 8.81
N HIS A 72 -9.91 1.71 9.61
CA HIS A 72 -10.83 0.62 9.36
C HIS A 72 -11.53 0.76 8.00
N ARG A 73 -12.04 1.95 7.66
CA ARG A 73 -12.68 2.21 6.36
C ARG A 73 -11.69 1.99 5.21
N TRP A 74 -10.48 2.51 5.33
CA TRP A 74 -9.47 2.38 4.28
C TRP A 74 -9.04 0.93 4.07
N THR A 75 -8.79 0.21 5.15
CA THR A 75 -8.41 -1.21 5.09
C THR A 75 -9.52 -2.05 4.49
N LYS A 76 -10.75 -1.91 4.97
CA LYS A 76 -11.90 -2.66 4.45
C LYS A 76 -12.20 -2.28 3.01
N GLY A 77 -12.19 -0.99 2.68
CA GLY A 77 -12.47 -0.49 1.34
C GLY A 77 -11.46 -0.98 0.32
N SER A 78 -10.17 -0.97 0.63
CA SER A 78 -9.14 -1.47 -0.29
C SER A 78 -9.28 -2.97 -0.58
N ILE A 79 -9.68 -3.78 0.42
CA ILE A 79 -9.95 -5.20 0.22
C ILE A 79 -11.19 -5.39 -0.68
N GLN A 80 -12.24 -4.59 -0.50
CA GLN A 80 -13.43 -4.62 -1.36
C GLN A 80 -13.08 -4.26 -2.81
N VAL A 81 -12.28 -3.21 -3.02
CA VAL A 81 -11.78 -2.82 -4.35
C VAL A 81 -10.90 -3.93 -4.94
N CYS A 82 -10.03 -4.54 -4.15
CA CYS A 82 -9.22 -5.67 -4.59
C CYS A 82 -10.09 -6.81 -5.14
N GLN A 83 -11.09 -7.23 -4.38
CA GLN A 83 -12.01 -8.31 -4.78
C GLN A 83 -12.79 -7.97 -6.05
N LYS A 84 -13.16 -6.70 -6.22
CA LYS A 84 -13.94 -6.22 -7.37
C LYS A 84 -13.12 -6.10 -8.65
N ILE A 85 -11.91 -5.55 -8.56
CA ILE A 85 -11.17 -5.04 -9.73
C ILE A 85 -9.96 -5.89 -10.11
N LEU A 86 -9.42 -6.69 -9.19
CA LEU A 86 -8.16 -7.40 -9.43
C LEU A 86 -8.18 -8.27 -10.69
N LEU A 87 -9.27 -8.97 -10.95
CA LEU A 87 -9.42 -9.80 -12.15
C LEU A 87 -9.43 -8.96 -13.43
N ASP A 88 -10.06 -7.79 -13.40
CA ASP A 88 -10.11 -6.90 -14.57
C ASP A 88 -8.73 -6.30 -14.86
N ILE A 89 -7.93 -6.00 -13.83
CA ILE A 89 -6.53 -5.60 -13.99
C ILE A 89 -5.75 -6.70 -14.71
N TRP A 90 -5.89 -7.96 -14.29
CA TRP A 90 -5.16 -9.07 -14.90
C TRP A 90 -5.61 -9.36 -16.33
N ARG A 91 -6.89 -9.19 -16.65
CA ARG A 91 -7.45 -9.32 -18.01
C ARG A 91 -7.13 -8.12 -18.91
N SER A 92 -6.73 -6.99 -18.34
CA SER A 92 -6.43 -5.78 -19.11
C SER A 92 -5.18 -5.92 -19.98
N LYS A 93 -4.99 -4.99 -20.92
CA LYS A 93 -3.77 -4.88 -21.74
C LYS A 93 -2.62 -4.14 -21.05
N ALA A 94 -2.72 -3.87 -19.74
CA ALA A 94 -1.67 -3.20 -18.99
C ALA A 94 -0.37 -4.03 -18.97
N PRO A 95 0.81 -3.40 -18.93
CA PRO A 95 2.08 -4.11 -18.84
C PRO A 95 2.17 -4.91 -17.53
N LEU A 96 2.85 -6.06 -17.58
CA LEU A 96 2.98 -6.97 -16.42
C LEU A 96 3.47 -6.25 -15.15
N LYS A 97 4.43 -5.34 -15.31
CA LYS A 97 4.96 -4.53 -14.20
C LYS A 97 3.88 -3.72 -13.48
N ALA A 98 2.96 -3.11 -14.25
CA ALA A 98 1.83 -2.36 -13.67
C ALA A 98 0.81 -3.30 -12.99
N LYS A 99 0.56 -4.48 -13.55
CA LYS A 99 -0.33 -5.49 -12.95
C LYS A 99 0.20 -5.99 -11.62
N VAL A 100 1.49 -6.34 -11.55
CA VAL A 100 2.15 -6.78 -10.31
C VAL A 100 2.08 -5.70 -9.24
N GLU A 101 2.41 -4.45 -9.59
CA GLU A 101 2.37 -3.33 -8.65
C GLU A 101 0.94 -3.04 -8.15
N ALA A 102 -0.04 -3.04 -9.05
CA ALA A 102 -1.45 -2.87 -8.67
C ALA A 102 -1.92 -4.02 -7.75
N THR A 103 -1.50 -5.25 -8.03
CA THR A 103 -1.78 -6.40 -7.17
C THR A 103 -1.19 -6.18 -5.78
N THR A 104 0.11 -5.85 -5.68
CA THR A 104 0.78 -5.59 -4.41
C THR A 104 0.09 -4.47 -3.64
N HIS A 105 -0.27 -3.37 -4.31
CA HIS A 105 -0.96 -2.25 -3.70
C HIS A 105 -2.35 -2.63 -3.16
N LEU A 106 -3.16 -3.34 -3.95
CA LEU A 106 -4.52 -3.74 -3.57
C LEU A 106 -4.53 -4.85 -2.51
N THR A 107 -3.49 -5.69 -2.44
CA THR A 107 -3.39 -6.79 -1.49
C THR A 107 -2.61 -6.45 -0.22
N CYS A 108 -2.04 -5.24 -0.11
CA CYS A 108 -1.17 -4.87 1.02
C CYS A 108 -1.85 -5.07 2.39
N ASN A 109 -3.16 -4.82 2.49
CA ASN A 109 -3.90 -4.95 3.74
C ASN A 109 -4.17 -6.42 4.17
N TYR A 110 -3.97 -7.40 3.28
CA TYR A 110 -3.97 -8.81 3.69
C TYR A 110 -2.77 -9.15 4.60
N SER A 111 -1.75 -8.30 4.64
CA SER A 111 -0.61 -8.44 5.55
C SER A 111 -1.02 -8.52 7.02
N TYR A 112 -2.09 -7.83 7.43
CA TYR A 112 -2.61 -7.93 8.80
C TYR A 112 -3.10 -9.34 9.15
N LEU A 113 -3.80 -9.99 8.23
CA LEU A 113 -4.24 -11.38 8.39
C LEU A 113 -3.05 -12.34 8.43
N LEU A 114 -2.08 -12.14 7.52
CA LEU A 114 -0.85 -12.95 7.48
C LEU A 114 -0.01 -12.77 8.75
N LEU A 115 0.06 -11.55 9.28
CA LEU A 115 0.73 -11.28 10.55
C LEU A 115 0.06 -11.99 11.72
N ALA A 116 -1.28 -11.94 11.81
CA ALA A 116 -2.01 -12.67 12.81
C ALA A 116 -1.77 -14.19 12.71
N LEU A 117 -1.83 -14.74 11.49
CA LEU A 117 -1.52 -16.15 11.24
C LEU A 117 -0.08 -16.49 11.65
N LEU A 118 0.87 -15.63 11.32
CA LEU A 118 2.27 -15.81 11.73
C LEU A 118 2.39 -15.86 13.27
N CYS A 119 1.72 -14.99 14.00
CA CYS A 119 1.72 -15.01 15.47
C CYS A 119 1.19 -16.34 16.02
N PHE A 120 0.13 -16.89 15.42
CA PHE A 120 -0.39 -18.20 15.81
C PHE A 120 0.59 -19.34 15.51
N LEU A 121 1.30 -19.27 14.38
CA LEU A 121 2.26 -20.30 13.98
C LEU A 121 3.57 -20.24 14.79
N VAL A 122 3.99 -19.03 15.18
CA VAL A 122 5.22 -18.85 15.98
C VAL A 122 5.03 -19.33 17.41
N TYR A 123 3.82 -19.21 17.99
CA TYR A 123 3.56 -19.61 19.37
C TYR A 123 3.98 -21.07 19.69
N PRO A 124 3.57 -22.12 18.94
CA PRO A 124 4.00 -23.49 19.20
C PRO A 124 5.52 -23.69 18.97
N ILE A 125 6.13 -22.93 18.06
CA ILE A 125 7.57 -23.00 17.84
C ILE A 125 8.34 -22.48 19.06
N CYS A 126 7.90 -21.37 19.65
CA CYS A 126 8.50 -20.80 20.85
C CYS A 126 8.32 -21.67 22.11
N THR A 127 7.30 -22.54 22.14
CA THR A 127 7.04 -23.45 23.28
C THR A 127 7.79 -24.77 23.18
N GLN A 128 8.32 -25.12 22.01
CA GLN A 128 9.14 -26.32 21.86
C GLN A 128 10.57 -26.05 22.37
N ARG A 129 11.12 -27.04 23.13
CA ARG A 129 12.53 -26.99 23.52
C ARG A 129 13.40 -27.18 22.27
N ILE A 130 14.10 -26.14 21.86
CA ILE A 130 15.11 -26.21 20.79
C ILE A 130 16.29 -27.03 21.33
N PRO A 131 16.76 -28.07 20.64
CA PRO A 131 17.96 -28.84 21.06
C PRO A 131 19.16 -27.88 21.20
N GLU A 132 19.95 -28.06 22.25
CA GLU A 132 21.08 -27.16 22.57
C GLU A 132 22.09 -27.00 21.41
N ASN A 133 22.24 -28.01 20.59
CA ASN A 133 23.20 -27.99 19.46
C ASN A 133 22.76 -27.13 18.26
N GLU A 134 21.46 -26.78 18.16
CA GLU A 134 20.94 -25.94 17.06
C GLU A 134 20.86 -24.45 17.42
N THR A 135 21.04 -24.12 18.69
CA THR A 135 20.82 -22.77 19.22
C THR A 135 21.69 -21.70 18.54
N VAL A 136 22.97 -22.01 18.25
CA VAL A 136 23.90 -21.06 17.63
C VAL A 136 23.53 -20.77 16.17
N PHE A 137 23.21 -21.80 15.39
CA PHE A 137 22.78 -21.64 14.00
C PHE A 137 21.47 -20.86 13.91
N MET A 138 20.48 -21.23 14.71
CA MET A 138 19.18 -20.51 14.75
C MET A 138 19.36 -19.07 15.20
N TRP A 139 20.26 -18.81 16.13
CA TRP A 139 20.61 -17.45 16.55
C TRP A 139 21.17 -16.63 15.37
N PHE A 140 22.12 -17.18 14.61
CA PHE A 140 22.66 -16.51 13.41
C PHE A 140 21.57 -16.24 12.37
N VAL A 141 20.68 -17.20 12.09
CA VAL A 141 19.58 -17.03 11.15
C VAL A 141 18.62 -15.91 11.60
N ASN A 142 18.24 -15.90 12.87
CA ASN A 142 17.35 -14.88 13.41
C ASN A 142 17.97 -13.49 13.39
N VAL A 143 19.25 -13.35 13.74
CA VAL A 143 19.98 -12.08 13.68
C VAL A 143 20.12 -11.61 12.24
N ALA A 144 20.45 -12.50 11.30
CA ALA A 144 20.55 -12.14 9.88
C ALA A 144 19.20 -11.68 9.31
N LEU A 145 18.10 -12.38 9.62
CA LEU A 145 16.73 -12.00 9.22
C LEU A 145 16.33 -10.65 9.81
N PHE A 146 16.62 -10.41 11.08
CA PHE A 146 16.35 -9.13 11.73
C PHE A 146 17.09 -7.98 11.05
N PHE A 147 18.38 -8.15 10.78
CA PHE A 147 19.14 -7.13 10.07
C PHE A 147 18.68 -6.93 8.64
N MET A 148 18.39 -7.99 7.90
CA MET A 148 17.87 -7.89 6.53
C MET A 148 16.55 -7.11 6.46
N THR A 149 15.60 -7.39 7.35
CA THR A 149 14.31 -6.69 7.39
C THR A 149 14.48 -5.23 7.77
N SER A 150 15.28 -4.93 8.81
CA SER A 150 15.54 -3.56 9.26
C SER A 150 16.27 -2.73 8.20
N VAL A 151 17.31 -3.30 7.59
CA VAL A 151 18.06 -2.63 6.51
C VAL A 151 17.19 -2.41 5.28
N ALA A 152 16.33 -3.36 4.90
CA ALA A 152 15.42 -3.20 3.77
C ALA A 152 14.45 -2.02 3.97
N VAL A 153 13.90 -1.87 5.19
CA VAL A 153 13.03 -0.73 5.54
C VAL A 153 13.82 0.58 5.47
N CYS A 154 15.02 0.63 6.06
CA CYS A 154 15.86 1.82 6.00
C CYS A 154 16.20 2.21 4.55
N ILE A 155 16.60 1.25 3.71
CA ILE A 155 16.90 1.50 2.29
C ILE A 155 15.67 2.04 1.57
N PHE A 156 14.48 1.49 1.84
CA PHE A 156 13.24 1.95 1.24
C PHE A 156 12.96 3.43 1.57
N TYR A 157 13.00 3.80 2.86
CA TYR A 157 12.77 5.19 3.28
C TYR A 157 13.85 6.13 2.77
N MET A 158 15.13 5.74 2.85
CA MET A 158 16.23 6.55 2.31
C MET A 158 16.07 6.79 0.81
N SER A 159 15.73 5.76 0.04
CA SER A 159 15.51 5.87 -1.40
C SER A 159 14.35 6.83 -1.71
N ALA A 160 13.26 6.76 -0.95
CA ALA A 160 12.15 7.68 -1.08
C ALA A 160 12.57 9.12 -0.77
N GLN A 161 13.30 9.36 0.30
CA GLN A 161 13.78 10.70 0.69
C GLN A 161 14.77 11.28 -0.33
N ILE A 162 15.67 10.47 -0.87
CA ILE A 162 16.61 10.91 -1.92
C ILE A 162 15.84 11.37 -3.16
N VAL A 163 14.76 10.67 -3.55
CA VAL A 163 13.95 11.04 -4.72
C VAL A 163 13.16 12.32 -4.48
N VAL A 164 12.57 12.47 -3.28
CA VAL A 164 11.71 13.62 -2.96
C VAL A 164 12.53 14.87 -2.63
N ARG A 165 13.63 14.71 -1.90
CA ARG A 165 14.47 15.83 -1.40
C ARG A 165 15.96 15.57 -1.60
N PRO A 166 16.46 15.55 -2.84
CA PRO A 166 17.83 15.12 -3.16
C PRO A 166 18.93 15.95 -2.48
N LYS A 167 18.64 17.21 -2.08
CA LYS A 167 19.63 18.09 -1.41
C LYS A 167 19.60 18.07 0.10
N SER A 168 18.55 17.51 0.72
CA SER A 168 18.36 17.58 2.18
C SER A 168 17.92 16.26 2.82
N TRP A 169 17.94 15.15 2.08
CA TRP A 169 17.46 13.82 2.54
C TRP A 169 18.12 13.38 3.87
N TRP A 170 19.38 13.71 4.08
CA TRP A 170 20.12 13.34 5.30
C TRP A 170 19.66 14.06 6.56
N LYS A 171 18.98 15.21 6.44
CA LYS A 171 18.43 15.96 7.58
C LYS A 171 17.18 15.33 8.17
N GLU A 172 16.52 14.51 7.39
CA GLU A 172 15.28 13.82 7.77
C GLU A 172 15.54 12.40 8.35
N LEU A 173 16.79 11.92 8.31
CA LEU A 173 17.16 10.59 8.84
C LEU A 173 16.92 10.40 10.35
N PRO A 174 16.97 11.42 11.22
CA PRO A 174 16.71 11.26 12.65
C PRO A 174 15.22 11.15 13.02
N TYR A 175 14.30 11.41 12.10
CA TYR A 175 12.87 11.41 12.29
C TYR A 175 12.19 10.27 11.51
#